data_4857d1f0eee86a4b62ccaf4248c5a6e8
#
_entry.id   4857d1f0eee86a4b62ccaf4248c5a6e8
#
_cell.length_a   1.000
_cell.length_b   1.000
_cell.length_c   1.000
_cell.angle_alpha   90.00
_cell.angle_beta   90.00
_cell.angle_gamma   90.00
#
_symmetry.space_group_name_H-M   'P 1'
#
loop_
_entity.id
_entity.type
_entity.pdbx_description
1 polymer ?
#
loop_
_entity_poly.entity_id
_entity_poly.type
_entity_poly.pdbx_seq_one_letter_code
_entity_poly.pdbx_strand_id
1 'polypeptide(L)'
;MLMYNAMFHPVRHYAYKGIIWYQGCSNVGHHDVYAQRLADMVSLWRSDIGQGDIPFYQVQLAPYVFGEDANSTGGARLREAQYEAQFIIPNSDIVCINDLVLPLELYNIHPSNKQPVGVRLSLLALNKT
;
A
#
# COMPACT_ATOMS: atom_id res chain seq x y z
N MET A 1 17.43 -3.39 -9.19
CA MET A 1 17.16 -2.67 -10.45
C MET A 1 16.44 -3.49 -11.53
N LEU A 2 16.52 -4.83 -11.53
CA LEU A 2 15.85 -5.66 -12.56
C LEU A 2 14.32 -5.44 -12.60
N MET A 3 13.64 -5.38 -11.46
CA MET A 3 12.18 -5.21 -11.43
C MET A 3 11.73 -3.85 -11.96
N TYR A 4 12.41 -2.78 -11.62
CA TYR A 4 12.12 -1.47 -12.19
C TYR A 4 12.23 -1.47 -13.73
N ASN A 5 13.35 -1.95 -14.26
CA ASN A 5 13.61 -1.96 -15.70
C ASN A 5 12.67 -2.89 -16.48
N ALA A 6 12.29 -4.02 -15.89
CA ALA A 6 11.47 -5.02 -16.57
C ALA A 6 9.97 -4.80 -16.41
N MET A 7 9.52 -4.19 -15.32
CA MET A 7 8.10 -4.11 -14.97
C MET A 7 7.54 -2.69 -15.03
N PHE A 8 8.23 -1.70 -14.45
CA PHE A 8 7.73 -0.33 -14.39
C PHE A 8 8.18 0.51 -15.60
N HIS A 9 9.46 0.52 -15.93
CA HIS A 9 10.02 1.33 -17.00
C HIS A 9 9.31 1.17 -18.36
N PRO A 10 8.91 -0.04 -18.81
CA PRO A 10 8.21 -0.20 -20.09
C PRO A 10 6.82 0.45 -20.13
N VAL A 11 6.16 0.60 -18.98
CA VAL A 11 4.78 1.10 -18.89
C VAL A 11 4.68 2.57 -18.46
N ARG A 12 5.79 3.22 -18.09
CA ARG A 12 5.80 4.60 -17.57
C ARG A 12 5.23 5.66 -18.51
N HIS A 13 5.14 5.38 -19.82
CA HIS A 13 4.64 6.31 -20.83
C HIS A 13 3.12 6.25 -21.06
N TYR A 14 2.40 5.37 -20.35
CA TYR A 14 0.94 5.38 -20.41
C TYR A 14 0.37 6.56 -19.63
N ALA A 15 -0.84 6.99 -20.00
CA ALA A 15 -1.60 7.95 -19.21
C ALA A 15 -2.25 7.24 -18.02
N TYR A 16 -1.88 7.62 -16.80
CA TYR A 16 -2.44 7.07 -15.57
C TYR A 16 -3.44 8.04 -14.94
N LYS A 17 -4.54 7.52 -14.41
CA LYS A 17 -5.47 8.27 -13.56
C LYS A 17 -5.05 8.24 -12.08
N GLY A 18 -4.18 7.33 -11.70
CA GLY A 18 -3.69 7.15 -10.35
C GLY A 18 -3.00 5.81 -10.18
N ILE A 19 -2.48 5.58 -8.99
CA ILE A 19 -1.78 4.35 -8.60
C ILE A 19 -2.52 3.72 -7.43
N ILE A 20 -2.78 2.42 -7.49
CA ILE A 20 -3.30 1.62 -6.38
C ILE A 20 -2.16 0.74 -5.87
N TRP A 21 -1.92 0.77 -4.56
CA TRP A 21 -0.81 0.07 -3.93
C TRP A 21 -1.27 -0.86 -2.81
N TYR A 22 -1.00 -2.15 -2.93
CA TYR A 22 -1.29 -3.14 -1.88
C TYR A 22 -0.06 -4.00 -1.64
N GLN A 23 0.76 -3.64 -0.65
CA GLN A 23 2.02 -4.29 -0.34
C GLN A 23 2.39 -4.03 1.13
N GLY A 24 3.26 -4.84 1.72
CA GLY A 24 3.84 -4.54 3.03
C GLY A 24 4.31 -5.75 3.83
N CYS A 25 3.80 -6.97 3.60
CA CYS A 25 4.07 -8.13 4.46
C CYS A 25 5.57 -8.37 4.72
N SER A 26 6.41 -8.26 3.70
CA SER A 26 7.86 -8.43 3.82
C SER A 26 8.57 -7.27 4.52
N ASN A 27 7.87 -6.18 4.83
CA ASN A 27 8.42 -4.98 5.47
C ASN A 27 8.10 -4.90 6.96
N VAL A 28 7.44 -5.90 7.55
CA VAL A 28 6.99 -5.88 8.96
C VAL A 28 8.16 -5.62 9.94
N GLY A 29 9.36 -6.08 9.66
CA GLY A 29 10.56 -5.78 10.44
C GLY A 29 11.25 -4.44 10.14
N HIS A 30 10.71 -3.64 9.19
CA HIS A 30 11.31 -2.39 8.69
C HIS A 30 10.32 -1.23 8.67
N HIS A 31 9.44 -1.19 9.68
CA HIS A 31 8.39 -0.17 9.80
C HIS A 31 8.94 1.24 10.00
N ASP A 32 10.08 1.37 10.66
CA ASP A 32 10.78 2.62 10.99
C ASP A 32 11.18 3.45 9.75
N VAL A 33 11.43 2.79 8.64
CA VAL A 33 11.84 3.44 7.38
C VAL A 33 10.79 3.32 6.27
N TYR A 34 9.68 2.63 6.53
CA TYR A 34 8.70 2.28 5.50
C TYR A 34 8.03 3.51 4.89
N ALA A 35 7.53 4.43 5.72
CA ALA A 35 6.80 5.61 5.26
C ALA A 35 7.67 6.47 4.31
N GLN A 36 8.92 6.72 4.68
CA GLN A 36 9.84 7.51 3.86
C GLN A 36 10.19 6.78 2.57
N ARG A 37 10.51 5.48 2.63
CA ARG A 37 10.82 4.70 1.41
C ARG A 37 9.65 4.62 0.44
N LEU A 38 8.42 4.54 0.96
CA LEU A 38 7.23 4.59 0.13
C LEU A 38 7.07 5.96 -0.55
N ALA A 39 7.29 7.04 0.20
CA ALA A 39 7.25 8.39 -0.34
C ALA A 39 8.32 8.62 -1.43
N ASP A 40 9.54 8.15 -1.21
CA ASP A 40 10.64 8.24 -2.19
C ASP A 40 10.29 7.46 -3.47
N MET A 41 9.72 6.26 -3.33
CA MET A 41 9.29 5.45 -4.47
C MET A 41 8.19 6.15 -5.27
N VAL A 42 7.17 6.69 -4.60
CA VAL A 42 6.06 7.39 -5.26
C VAL A 42 6.55 8.65 -5.98
N SER A 43 7.44 9.41 -5.35
CA SER A 43 8.06 10.59 -5.94
C SER A 43 8.83 10.23 -7.22
N LEU A 44 9.64 9.17 -7.18
CA LEU A 44 10.37 8.67 -8.34
C LEU A 44 9.41 8.26 -9.47
N TRP A 45 8.37 7.49 -9.15
CA TRP A 45 7.41 7.04 -10.17
C TRP A 45 6.65 8.19 -10.81
N ARG A 46 6.21 9.18 -10.03
CA ARG A 46 5.56 10.39 -10.55
C ARG A 46 6.49 11.20 -11.46
N SER A 47 7.76 11.33 -11.07
CA SER A 47 8.78 11.97 -11.90
C SER A 47 8.96 11.24 -13.24
N ASP A 48 9.01 9.92 -13.22
CA ASP A 48 9.20 9.11 -14.44
C ASP A 48 7.95 9.09 -15.34
N ILE A 49 6.74 9.12 -14.75
CA ILE A 49 5.47 9.21 -15.47
C ILE A 49 5.28 10.61 -16.08
N GLY A 50 5.73 11.65 -15.39
CA GLY A 50 5.66 13.04 -15.88
C GLY A 50 4.24 13.64 -15.90
N GLN A 51 3.30 13.12 -15.10
CA GLN A 51 1.89 13.59 -15.03
C GLN A 51 1.58 14.35 -13.73
N GLY A 52 2.61 14.79 -12.99
CA GLY A 52 2.43 15.50 -11.72
C GLY A 52 2.01 14.56 -10.58
N ASP A 53 1.34 15.13 -9.58
CA ASP A 53 0.92 14.41 -8.38
C ASP A 53 -0.36 13.59 -8.60
N ILE A 54 -0.32 12.64 -9.54
CA ILE A 54 -1.42 11.71 -9.75
C ILE A 54 -1.78 10.98 -8.45
N PRO A 55 -3.07 10.66 -8.19
CA PRO A 55 -3.50 10.00 -6.96
C PRO A 55 -2.72 8.73 -6.66
N PHE A 56 -2.35 8.54 -5.38
CA PHE A 56 -1.75 7.32 -4.87
C PHE A 56 -2.58 6.79 -3.71
N TYR A 57 -3.29 5.68 -3.92
CA TYR A 57 -4.16 5.09 -2.91
C TYR A 57 -3.61 3.75 -2.46
N GLN A 58 -3.37 3.62 -1.16
CA GLN A 58 -2.82 2.40 -0.59
C GLN A 58 -3.86 1.60 0.19
N VAL A 59 -3.64 0.30 0.24
CA VAL A 59 -4.37 -0.62 1.11
C VAL A 59 -3.50 -0.90 2.33
N GLN A 60 -4.04 -0.65 3.51
CA GLN A 60 -3.37 -0.99 4.76
C GLN A 60 -3.16 -2.50 4.84
N LEU A 61 -2.03 -2.92 5.42
CA LEU A 61 -1.69 -4.32 5.58
C LEU A 61 -2.81 -5.10 6.30
N ALA A 62 -3.19 -6.22 5.71
CA ALA A 62 -4.19 -7.11 6.30
C ALA A 62 -3.71 -7.67 7.66
N PRO A 63 -4.62 -7.94 8.60
CA PRO A 63 -4.31 -8.70 9.78
C PRO A 63 -3.68 -10.06 9.43
N TYR A 64 -2.55 -10.35 10.08
CA TYR A 64 -1.85 -11.63 9.93
C TYR A 64 -1.00 -11.87 11.18
N VAL A 65 -0.86 -13.11 11.59
CA VAL A 65 0.02 -13.50 12.70
C VAL A 65 1.48 -13.47 12.22
N PHE A 66 2.13 -12.32 12.41
CA PHE A 66 3.54 -12.14 12.09
C PHE A 66 4.41 -12.62 13.25
N GLY A 67 5.05 -13.77 13.06
CA GLY A 67 5.93 -14.37 14.06
C GLY A 67 5.23 -15.37 14.98
N GLU A 68 6.01 -16.03 15.81
CA GLU A 68 5.54 -17.06 16.75
C GLU A 68 5.02 -16.47 18.07
N ASP A 69 5.23 -15.17 18.31
CA ASP A 69 4.82 -14.47 19.52
C ASP A 69 3.50 -13.75 19.34
N ALA A 70 2.50 -14.13 20.15
CA ALA A 70 1.20 -13.46 20.19
C ALA A 70 1.29 -11.97 20.60
N ASN A 71 2.41 -11.53 21.16
CA ASN A 71 2.70 -10.14 21.50
C ASN A 71 3.42 -9.38 20.36
N SER A 72 3.59 -9.98 19.20
CA SER A 72 4.27 -9.33 18.07
C SER A 72 3.50 -8.08 17.61
N THR A 73 4.10 -6.92 17.80
CA THR A 73 3.56 -5.60 17.38
C THR A 73 3.98 -5.22 15.96
N GLY A 74 4.79 -6.03 15.29
CA GLY A 74 5.37 -5.70 13.98
C GLY A 74 4.35 -5.34 12.92
N GLY A 75 3.27 -6.12 12.80
CA GLY A 75 2.18 -5.84 11.87
C GLY A 75 1.44 -4.55 12.21
N ALA A 76 1.22 -4.25 13.50
CA ALA A 76 0.59 -3.02 13.95
C ALA A 76 1.46 -1.79 13.63
N ARG A 77 2.75 -1.87 13.92
CA ARG A 77 3.72 -0.79 13.63
C ARG A 77 3.85 -0.53 12.12
N LEU A 78 3.81 -1.57 11.30
CA LEU A 78 3.82 -1.35 9.86
C LEU A 78 2.52 -0.69 9.36
N ARG A 79 1.36 -1.07 9.90
CA ARG A 79 0.09 -0.39 9.58
C ARG A 79 0.10 1.09 9.99
N GLU A 80 0.74 1.41 11.13
CA GLU A 80 0.98 2.78 11.56
C GLU A 80 1.86 3.53 10.55
N ALA A 81 3.00 2.97 10.16
CA ALA A 81 3.88 3.56 9.14
C ALA A 81 3.18 3.74 7.77
N GLN A 82 2.30 2.81 7.38
CA GLN A 82 1.47 2.96 6.19
C GLN A 82 0.48 4.13 6.34
N TYR A 83 -0.12 4.29 7.52
CA TYR A 83 -1.00 5.41 7.81
C TYR A 83 -0.25 6.75 7.80
N GLU A 84 0.94 6.80 8.36
CA GLU A 84 1.80 7.99 8.35
C GLU A 84 2.22 8.41 6.93
N ALA A 85 2.46 7.44 6.04
CA ALA A 85 2.89 7.70 4.67
C ALA A 85 1.91 8.61 3.90
N GLN A 86 0.60 8.57 4.19
CA GLN A 86 -0.37 9.44 3.53
C GLN A 86 -0.17 10.94 3.83
N PHE A 87 0.48 11.30 4.94
CA PHE A 87 0.72 12.68 5.30
C PHE A 87 1.99 13.27 4.68
N ILE A 88 2.89 12.39 4.21
CA ILE A 88 4.14 12.80 3.56
C ILE A 88 4.10 12.61 2.03
N ILE A 89 3.15 11.83 1.51
CA ILE A 89 2.95 11.65 0.07
C ILE A 89 1.81 12.58 -0.37
N PRO A 90 2.06 13.62 -1.18
CA PRO A 90 0.99 14.47 -1.70
C PRO A 90 -0.06 13.67 -2.45
N ASN A 91 -1.33 14.11 -2.42
CA ASN A 91 -2.44 13.47 -3.12
C ASN A 91 -2.50 11.95 -2.92
N SER A 92 -2.40 11.53 -1.67
CA SER A 92 -2.49 10.11 -1.29
C SER A 92 -3.56 9.89 -0.21
N ASP A 93 -3.98 8.64 -0.07
CA ASP A 93 -4.87 8.20 0.99
C ASP A 93 -4.79 6.69 1.19
N ILE A 94 -5.44 6.16 2.24
CA ILE A 94 -5.34 4.77 2.63
C ILE A 94 -6.71 4.18 2.96
N VAL A 95 -6.94 2.93 2.55
CA VAL A 95 -8.11 2.17 2.99
C VAL A 95 -7.71 1.09 3.99
N CYS A 96 -8.44 1.02 5.11
CA CYS A 96 -8.29 -0.03 6.10
C CYS A 96 -9.10 -1.26 5.67
N ILE A 97 -8.58 -2.46 5.94
CA ILE A 97 -9.21 -3.74 5.59
C ILE A 97 -9.23 -4.73 6.77
N ASN A 98 -9.04 -4.25 8.00
CA ASN A 98 -8.93 -5.12 9.18
C ASN A 98 -10.20 -5.96 9.43
N ASP A 99 -11.35 -5.46 9.06
CA ASP A 99 -12.65 -6.10 9.19
C ASP A 99 -13.00 -7.05 8.02
N LEU A 100 -12.15 -7.12 6.99
CA LEU A 100 -12.37 -7.96 5.81
C LEU A 100 -11.68 -9.32 5.89
N VAL A 101 -10.85 -9.53 6.91
CA VAL A 101 -10.10 -10.78 7.11
C VAL A 101 -10.86 -11.67 8.09
N LEU A 102 -11.16 -12.88 7.66
CA LEU A 102 -11.82 -13.86 8.51
C LEU A 102 -10.85 -14.41 9.58
N PRO A 103 -11.33 -14.79 10.77
CA PRO A 103 -10.47 -15.34 11.82
C PRO A 103 -9.62 -16.55 11.36
N LEU A 104 -10.17 -17.38 10.48
CA LEU A 104 -9.47 -18.54 9.91
C LEU A 104 -8.35 -18.14 8.92
N GLU A 105 -8.35 -16.91 8.44
CA GLU A 105 -7.36 -16.38 7.49
C GLU A 105 -6.18 -15.66 8.16
N LEU A 106 -6.15 -15.56 9.48
CA LEU A 106 -5.07 -14.87 10.20
C LEU A 106 -3.67 -15.49 10.00
N TYR A 107 -3.60 -16.69 9.44
CA TYR A 107 -2.36 -17.36 9.04
C TYR A 107 -2.14 -17.34 7.52
N ASN A 108 -2.98 -16.62 6.76
CA ASN A 108 -2.85 -16.44 5.32
C ASN A 108 -2.61 -14.95 5.00
N ILE A 109 -1.42 -14.62 4.50
CA ILE A 109 -1.08 -13.23 4.10
C ILE A 109 -1.88 -12.76 2.88
N HIS A 110 -2.64 -13.66 2.23
CA HIS A 110 -3.47 -13.38 1.08
C HIS A 110 -4.96 -13.62 1.41
N PRO A 111 -5.63 -12.73 2.16
CA PRO A 111 -7.06 -12.86 2.44
C PRO A 111 -7.87 -13.06 1.15
N SER A 112 -8.84 -13.95 1.17
CA SER A 112 -9.59 -14.35 -0.03
C SER A 112 -10.54 -13.25 -0.54
N ASN A 113 -11.14 -12.49 0.38
CA ASN A 113 -12.18 -11.50 0.07
C ASN A 113 -11.59 -10.19 -0.47
N LYS A 114 -11.30 -10.12 -1.76
CA LYS A 114 -10.70 -8.94 -2.43
C LYS A 114 -11.72 -7.93 -2.96
N GLN A 115 -12.96 -8.36 -3.22
CA GLN A 115 -13.98 -7.47 -3.79
C GLN A 115 -14.27 -6.24 -2.90
N PRO A 116 -14.47 -6.34 -1.58
CA PRO A 116 -14.68 -5.17 -0.73
C PRO A 116 -13.46 -4.24 -0.67
N VAL A 117 -12.24 -4.77 -0.83
CA VAL A 117 -11.03 -3.94 -0.93
C VAL A 117 -11.11 -3.03 -2.16
N GLY A 118 -11.48 -3.60 -3.31
CA GLY A 118 -11.70 -2.83 -4.54
C GLY A 118 -12.81 -1.80 -4.41
N VAL A 119 -13.93 -2.16 -3.75
CA VAL A 119 -15.03 -1.23 -3.47
C VAL A 119 -14.56 -0.05 -2.61
N ARG A 120 -13.80 -0.29 -1.54
CA ARG A 120 -13.25 0.80 -0.69
C ARG A 120 -12.33 1.73 -1.47
N LEU A 121 -11.45 1.17 -2.30
CA LEU A 121 -10.57 1.97 -3.16
C LEU A 121 -11.35 2.79 -4.18
N SER A 122 -12.39 2.23 -4.80
CA SER A 122 -13.22 2.96 -5.75
C SER A 122 -14.01 4.10 -5.09
N LEU A 123 -14.58 3.86 -3.90
CA LEU A 123 -15.27 4.90 -3.13
C LEU A 123 -14.31 6.02 -2.72
N LEU A 124 -13.09 5.66 -2.29
CA LEU A 124 -12.05 6.63 -1.96
C LEU A 124 -11.70 7.48 -3.19
N ALA A 125 -11.48 6.86 -4.35
CA ALA A 125 -11.16 7.56 -5.59
C ALA A 125 -12.30 8.51 -6.01
N LEU A 126 -13.56 8.06 -5.98
CA LEU A 126 -14.72 8.88 -6.32
C LEU A 126 -14.95 10.05 -5.36
N ASN A 127 -14.57 9.92 -4.10
CA ASN A 127 -14.73 10.99 -3.11
C ASN A 127 -13.63 12.07 -3.21
N LYS A 128 -12.51 11.76 -3.87
CA LYS A 128 -11.34 12.64 -3.99
C LYS A 128 -11.24 13.31 -5.38
N THR A 129 -11.99 12.86 -6.36
CA THR A 129 -12.07 13.42 -7.73
C THR A 129 -13.34 14.24 -7.91
#